data_00d45a5b999fd315b82978a715fedbdc
#
_entry.id   00d45a5b999fd315b82978a715fedbdc
#
_cell.length_a   1.000
_cell.length_b   1.000
_cell.length_c   1.000
_cell.angle_alpha   90.00
_cell.angle_beta   90.00
_cell.angle_gamma   90.00
#
_symmetry.space_group_name_H-M   'P 1'
#
loop_
_entity.id
_entity.type
_entity.pdbx_description
1 polymer ?
#
loop_
_entity_poly.entity_id
_entity_poly.type
_entity_poly.pdbx_seq_one_letter_code
_entity_poly.pdbx_strand_id
1 'polypeptide(L)'
;MSRSSLICLLLLSLSMGKTTNPSSVGIATGSHGWGISYQRILKSNINSEINFEFRFYDVKGTDEFSFSTYYGGTETINEQSLVISPVFAGFRYYPFEGKIENNFSPFVTLKAGPLFIFDGNEGITSFFERWKKAEIHVAFGGHAGIGVKFLRSNVSSISVSAGLDIFPMNGTIDDQSQYNGFLLQFEFSWWK
;
A
#
# COMPACT_ATOMS: atom_id res chain seq x y z
N MET A 1 9.75 -16.66 -20.81
CA MET A 1 9.85 -15.85 -19.58
C MET A 1 8.43 -15.61 -19.08
N SER A 2 8.12 -15.98 -17.86
CA SER A 2 6.77 -15.76 -17.32
C SER A 2 6.55 -14.27 -17.05
N ARG A 3 5.30 -13.80 -17.20
CA ARG A 3 4.94 -12.39 -16.94
C ARG A 3 5.28 -11.96 -15.50
N SER A 4 5.29 -12.89 -14.56
CA SER A 4 5.69 -12.65 -13.15
C SER A 4 7.17 -12.29 -13.02
N SER A 5 8.06 -12.86 -13.83
CA SER A 5 9.49 -12.51 -13.85
C SER A 5 9.73 -11.09 -14.36
N LEU A 6 8.86 -10.61 -15.26
CA LEU A 6 8.98 -9.25 -15.81
C LEU A 6 8.62 -8.20 -14.76
N ILE A 7 7.60 -8.46 -13.93
CA ILE A 7 7.17 -7.55 -12.85
C ILE A 7 8.23 -7.46 -11.76
N CYS A 8 8.82 -8.59 -11.35
CA CYS A 8 9.96 -8.58 -10.41
C CYS A 8 11.19 -7.86 -10.96
N LEU A 9 11.47 -8.02 -12.26
CA LEU A 9 12.59 -7.32 -12.91
C LEU A 9 12.34 -5.80 -13.02
N LEU A 10 11.11 -5.39 -13.28
CA LEU A 10 10.70 -3.97 -13.31
C LEU A 10 10.81 -3.33 -11.92
N LEU A 11 10.39 -4.02 -10.87
CA LEU A 11 10.54 -3.56 -9.49
C LEU A 11 12.01 -3.48 -9.05
N LEU A 12 12.85 -4.43 -9.48
CA LEU A 12 14.30 -4.41 -9.23
C LEU A 12 15.02 -3.32 -10.03
N SER A 13 14.61 -3.04 -11.26
CA SER A 13 15.22 -1.99 -12.09
C SER A 13 14.93 -0.58 -11.59
N LEU A 14 13.80 -0.35 -10.93
CA LEU A 14 13.47 0.90 -10.26
C LEU A 14 14.39 1.19 -9.06
N SER A 15 15.06 0.19 -8.51
CA SER A 15 15.96 0.32 -7.35
C SER A 15 17.42 0.64 -7.69
N MET A 16 17.85 0.53 -8.94
CA MET A 16 19.28 0.61 -9.32
C MET A 16 19.76 1.96 -9.86
N GLY A 17 18.89 2.98 -9.89
CA GLY A 17 19.34 4.34 -10.25
C GLY A 17 20.14 4.97 -9.11
N LYS A 18 21.36 5.46 -9.38
CA LYS A 18 22.12 6.37 -8.50
C LYS A 18 21.29 7.64 -8.27
N THR A 19 20.39 7.63 -7.32
CA THR A 19 19.58 8.82 -6.97
C THR A 19 19.77 9.12 -5.49
N THR A 20 20.11 10.34 -5.20
CA THR A 20 20.20 10.92 -3.85
C THR A 20 18.83 10.98 -3.13
N ASN A 21 17.76 10.61 -3.80
CA ASN A 21 16.41 10.65 -3.26
C ASN A 21 16.11 9.39 -2.44
N PRO A 22 15.62 9.53 -1.21
CA PRO A 22 15.29 8.41 -0.36
C PRO A 22 14.19 7.53 -0.94
N SER A 23 14.34 6.23 -0.74
CA SER A 23 13.31 5.23 -0.99
C SER A 23 12.88 4.62 0.33
N SER A 24 11.63 4.17 0.41
CA SER A 24 11.12 3.47 1.57
C SER A 24 10.32 2.23 1.19
N VAL A 25 10.35 1.27 2.09
CA VAL A 25 9.42 0.14 2.09
C VAL A 25 8.63 0.16 3.38
N GLY A 26 7.42 -0.33 3.33
CA GLY A 26 6.55 -0.35 4.49
C GLY A 26 5.55 -1.49 4.47
N ILE A 27 4.95 -1.67 5.62
CA ILE A 27 3.75 -2.49 5.80
C ILE A 27 2.59 -1.59 6.16
N ALA A 28 1.43 -1.93 5.65
CA ALA A 28 0.19 -1.22 5.90
C ALA A 28 -0.85 -2.22 6.40
N THR A 29 -1.63 -1.82 7.39
CA THR A 29 -2.76 -2.59 7.90
C THR A 29 -3.93 -1.66 8.18
N GLY A 30 -5.14 -2.11 7.96
CA GLY A 30 -6.31 -1.26 8.12
C GLY A 30 -7.62 -2.01 8.08
N SER A 31 -8.69 -1.26 7.85
CA SER A 31 -10.07 -1.77 7.91
C SER A 31 -10.34 -2.95 6.96
N HIS A 32 -9.65 -3.02 5.84
CA HIS A 32 -9.90 -4.01 4.79
C HIS A 32 -8.79 -5.04 4.62
N GLY A 33 -7.78 -5.08 5.48
CA GLY A 33 -6.73 -6.08 5.41
C GLY A 33 -5.33 -5.51 5.65
N TRP A 34 -4.35 -6.07 4.97
CA TRP A 34 -2.95 -5.67 5.11
C TRP A 34 -2.25 -5.61 3.75
N GLY A 35 -1.12 -4.95 3.71
CA GLY A 35 -0.36 -4.81 2.48
C GLY A 35 1.08 -4.38 2.69
N ILE A 36 1.80 -4.33 1.59
CA ILE A 36 3.15 -3.80 1.51
C ILE A 36 3.16 -2.53 0.67
N SER A 37 4.05 -1.60 0.99
CA SER A 37 4.21 -0.36 0.23
C SER A 37 5.65 -0.13 -0.16
N TYR A 38 5.83 0.49 -1.31
CA TYR A 38 7.08 1.07 -1.76
C TYR A 38 6.84 2.54 -2.05
N GLN A 39 7.65 3.41 -1.47
CA GLN A 39 7.57 4.84 -1.72
C GLN A 39 8.94 5.37 -2.14
N ARG A 40 8.93 6.30 -3.07
CA ARG A 40 10.10 7.05 -3.51
C ARG A 40 9.86 8.54 -3.40
N ILE A 41 10.75 9.24 -2.74
CA ILE A 41 10.70 10.70 -2.69
C ILE A 41 11.27 11.25 -3.99
N LEU A 42 10.47 12.05 -4.70
CA LEU A 42 10.84 12.66 -5.98
C LEU A 42 11.50 14.02 -5.76
N LYS A 43 11.00 14.76 -4.77
CA LYS A 43 11.52 16.08 -4.41
C LYS A 43 11.33 16.30 -2.91
N SER A 44 12.36 16.81 -2.26
CA SER A 44 12.32 17.17 -0.84
C SER A 44 12.78 18.62 -0.67
N ASN A 45 12.02 19.36 0.12
CA ASN A 45 12.38 20.67 0.65
C ASN A 45 12.45 20.58 2.17
N ILE A 46 12.78 21.66 2.86
CA ILE A 46 12.90 21.69 4.32
C ILE A 46 11.62 21.17 4.99
N ASN A 47 10.45 21.67 4.58
CA ASN A 47 9.18 21.37 5.25
C ASN A 47 8.23 20.51 4.40
N SER A 48 8.64 20.00 3.23
CA SER A 48 7.74 19.25 2.36
C SER A 48 8.46 18.24 1.47
N GLU A 49 7.77 17.16 1.16
CA GLU A 49 8.22 16.11 0.26
C GLU A 49 7.13 15.82 -0.78
N ILE A 50 7.54 15.66 -2.02
CA ILE A 50 6.71 15.07 -3.08
C ILE A 50 7.18 13.64 -3.26
N ASN A 51 6.27 12.70 -3.24
CA ASN A 51 6.58 11.29 -3.32
C ASN A 51 5.68 10.57 -4.31
N PHE A 52 6.13 9.40 -4.70
CA PHE A 52 5.39 8.41 -5.45
C PHE A 52 5.28 7.17 -4.58
N GLU A 53 4.08 6.61 -4.43
CA GLU A 53 3.84 5.38 -3.68
C GLU A 53 3.17 4.34 -4.57
N PHE A 54 3.67 3.14 -4.49
CA PHE A 54 3.01 1.93 -4.94
C PHE A 54 2.69 1.09 -3.73
N ARG A 55 1.44 0.63 -3.61
CA ARG A 55 1.00 -0.25 -2.54
C ARG A 55 0.39 -1.50 -3.15
N PHE A 56 0.62 -2.62 -2.52
CA PHE A 56 -0.06 -3.88 -2.78
C PHE A 56 -0.86 -4.22 -1.52
N TYR A 57 -2.17 -4.25 -1.64
CA TYR A 57 -3.07 -4.37 -0.52
C TYR A 57 -3.99 -5.57 -0.73
N ASP A 58 -3.85 -6.57 0.14
CA ASP A 58 -4.67 -7.78 0.17
C ASP A 58 -5.93 -7.48 0.98
N VAL A 59 -7.06 -7.46 0.29
CA VAL A 59 -8.36 -7.14 0.90
C VAL A 59 -8.97 -8.42 1.43
N LYS A 60 -9.37 -8.38 2.70
CA LYS A 60 -10.10 -9.47 3.35
C LYS A 60 -11.58 -9.16 3.43
N GLY A 61 -12.39 -10.17 3.21
CA GLY A 61 -13.83 -10.09 3.39
C GLY A 61 -14.18 -9.74 4.85
N THR A 62 -15.19 -8.90 5.03
CA THR A 62 -15.64 -8.48 6.37
C THR A 62 -16.13 -9.68 7.21
N ASP A 63 -16.65 -10.70 6.54
CA ASP A 63 -17.23 -11.91 7.14
C ASP A 63 -16.42 -13.16 6.80
N GLU A 64 -15.14 -13.01 6.46
CA GLU A 64 -14.26 -14.14 6.17
C GLU A 64 -13.98 -14.92 7.46
N PHE A 65 -14.35 -16.19 7.47
CA PHE A 65 -14.18 -17.08 8.61
C PHE A 65 -13.53 -18.40 8.19
N SER A 66 -12.38 -18.69 8.77
CA SER A 66 -11.67 -19.95 8.54
C SER A 66 -11.86 -20.89 9.72
N PHE A 67 -12.21 -22.13 9.45
CA PHE A 67 -12.34 -23.18 10.47
C PHE A 67 -11.64 -24.47 10.05
N SER A 68 -11.14 -25.20 11.04
CA SER A 68 -10.54 -26.51 10.81
C SER A 68 -11.62 -27.57 10.65
N THR A 69 -11.57 -28.32 9.57
CA THR A 69 -12.45 -29.46 9.35
C THR A 69 -11.97 -30.65 10.15
N TYR A 70 -12.91 -31.57 10.51
CA TYR A 70 -12.61 -32.78 11.28
C TYR A 70 -11.52 -33.67 10.63
N TYR A 71 -11.35 -33.59 9.31
CA TYR A 71 -10.35 -34.35 8.56
C TYR A 71 -8.99 -33.64 8.41
N GLY A 72 -8.74 -32.56 9.18
CA GLY A 72 -7.46 -31.87 9.21
C GLY A 72 -7.25 -30.85 8.06
N GLY A 73 -8.31 -30.50 7.33
CA GLY A 73 -8.30 -29.39 6.36
C GLY A 73 -8.72 -28.07 7.02
N THR A 74 -8.40 -26.96 6.39
CA THR A 74 -8.97 -25.64 6.71
C THR A 74 -9.90 -25.25 5.58
N GLU A 75 -11.14 -24.93 5.91
CA GLU A 75 -12.10 -24.36 4.98
C GLU A 75 -12.35 -22.89 5.38
N THR A 76 -12.42 -22.02 4.39
CA THR A 76 -12.71 -20.61 4.57
C THR A 76 -14.06 -20.29 3.93
N ILE A 77 -14.97 -19.72 4.69
CA ILE A 77 -16.26 -19.25 4.18
C ILE A 77 -16.10 -17.77 3.84
N ASN A 78 -16.73 -17.32 2.76
CA ASN A 78 -16.67 -15.95 2.25
C ASN A 78 -15.22 -15.46 2.00
N GLU A 79 -14.36 -16.39 1.52
CA GLU A 79 -12.99 -16.01 1.08
C GLU A 79 -13.10 -14.99 -0.03
N GLN A 80 -12.54 -13.81 0.20
CA GLN A 80 -12.47 -12.75 -0.80
C GLN A 80 -11.10 -12.76 -1.47
N SER A 81 -11.09 -12.82 -2.79
CA SER A 81 -9.85 -12.88 -3.58
C SER A 81 -9.61 -11.55 -4.29
N LEU A 82 -9.52 -10.48 -3.51
CA LEU A 82 -9.42 -9.11 -4.01
C LEU A 82 -8.08 -8.47 -3.61
N VAL A 83 -7.39 -7.93 -4.61
CA VAL A 83 -6.16 -7.16 -4.41
C VAL A 83 -6.35 -5.76 -4.96
N ILE A 84 -6.09 -4.75 -4.14
CA ILE A 84 -6.07 -3.35 -4.56
C ILE A 84 -4.63 -2.87 -4.60
N SER A 85 -4.19 -2.34 -5.74
CA SER A 85 -2.86 -1.78 -5.93
C SER A 85 -2.94 -0.29 -6.26
N PRO A 86 -2.97 0.59 -5.24
CA PRO A 86 -2.89 2.03 -5.44
C PRO A 86 -1.52 2.44 -5.98
N VAL A 87 -1.55 3.36 -6.94
CA VAL A 87 -0.37 4.03 -7.48
C VAL A 87 -0.56 5.53 -7.28
N PHE A 88 0.03 6.06 -6.23
CA PHE A 88 -0.24 7.42 -5.77
C PHE A 88 0.92 8.37 -6.03
N ALA A 89 0.58 9.59 -6.47
CA ALA A 89 1.40 10.76 -6.25
C ALA A 89 1.00 11.38 -4.90
N GLY A 90 1.98 11.71 -4.07
CA GLY A 90 1.74 12.18 -2.71
C GLY A 90 2.52 13.45 -2.37
N PHE A 91 1.96 14.18 -1.44
CA PHE A 91 2.56 15.33 -0.79
C PHE A 91 2.58 15.09 0.71
N ARG A 92 3.74 15.30 1.32
CA ARG A 92 3.95 15.21 2.77
C ARG A 92 4.46 16.55 3.26
N TYR A 93 3.86 17.08 4.33
CA TYR A 93 4.20 18.36 4.93
C TYR A 93 4.59 18.20 6.39
N TYR A 94 5.69 18.82 6.77
CA TYR A 94 6.29 18.79 8.12
C TYR A 94 6.13 20.18 8.79
N PRO A 95 5.04 20.41 9.55
CA PRO A 95 4.73 21.76 10.09
C PRO A 95 5.71 22.24 11.17
N PHE A 96 6.42 21.31 11.79
CA PHE A 96 7.31 21.58 12.94
C PHE A 96 8.78 21.30 12.63
N GLU A 97 9.15 21.08 11.37
CA GLU A 97 10.54 20.82 10.99
C GLU A 97 11.44 21.99 11.43
N GLY A 98 12.54 21.64 12.13
CA GLY A 98 13.45 22.62 12.72
C GLY A 98 12.94 23.39 13.95
N LYS A 99 11.71 23.10 14.44
CA LYS A 99 11.13 23.73 15.64
C LYS A 99 11.10 22.81 16.85
N ILE A 100 11.20 21.54 16.64
CA ILE A 100 11.32 20.50 17.68
C ILE A 100 12.62 19.72 17.44
N GLU A 101 12.92 18.77 18.32
CA GLU A 101 14.13 17.99 18.21
C GLU A 101 14.29 17.32 16.83
N ASN A 102 15.50 17.35 16.30
CA ASN A 102 15.81 16.96 14.91
C ASN A 102 15.57 15.49 14.58
N ASN A 103 15.34 14.65 15.59
CA ASN A 103 15.08 13.22 15.43
C ASN A 103 13.58 12.85 15.39
N PHE A 104 12.70 13.84 15.50
CA PHE A 104 11.25 13.65 15.57
C PHE A 104 10.53 14.68 14.71
N SER A 105 9.93 14.24 13.60
CA SER A 105 9.27 15.12 12.64
C SER A 105 7.83 14.68 12.37
N PRO A 106 6.84 15.29 13.03
CA PRO A 106 5.43 15.08 12.70
C PRO A 106 5.11 15.57 11.29
N PHE A 107 4.23 14.86 10.60
CA PHE A 107 3.82 15.23 9.25
C PHE A 107 2.34 14.97 8.97
N VAL A 108 1.84 15.69 7.98
CA VAL A 108 0.56 15.43 7.32
C VAL A 108 0.86 14.91 5.92
N THR A 109 0.08 13.95 5.44
CA THR A 109 0.24 13.41 4.09
C THR A 109 -1.09 13.39 3.35
N LEU A 110 -1.02 13.73 2.05
CA LEU A 110 -2.12 13.61 1.10
C LEU A 110 -1.57 12.90 -0.13
N LYS A 111 -2.29 11.90 -0.60
CA LYS A 111 -1.91 11.12 -1.77
C LYS A 111 -3.14 10.87 -2.64
N ALA A 112 -2.97 10.83 -3.96
CA ALA A 112 -4.05 10.50 -4.89
C ALA A 112 -3.49 9.87 -6.16
N GLY A 113 -4.31 9.06 -6.83
CA GLY A 113 -3.94 8.41 -8.09
C GLY A 113 -4.82 7.23 -8.45
N PRO A 114 -4.45 6.50 -9.51
CA PRO A 114 -5.18 5.33 -9.96
C PRO A 114 -5.08 4.16 -8.98
N LEU A 115 -6.16 3.42 -8.91
CA LEU A 115 -6.30 2.15 -8.19
C LEU A 115 -6.41 1.04 -9.23
N PHE A 116 -5.52 0.08 -9.19
CA PHE A 116 -5.64 -1.15 -9.97
C PHE A 116 -6.21 -2.23 -9.06
N ILE A 117 -7.36 -2.75 -9.44
CA ILE A 117 -8.11 -3.71 -8.63
C ILE A 117 -8.10 -5.02 -9.40
N PHE A 118 -7.64 -6.06 -8.75
CA PHE A 118 -7.57 -7.41 -9.29
C PHE A 118 -8.57 -8.26 -8.52
N ASP A 119 -9.64 -8.64 -9.20
CA ASP A 119 -10.70 -9.48 -8.66
C ASP A 119 -10.49 -10.91 -9.11
N GLY A 120 -10.12 -11.79 -8.18
CA GLY A 120 -9.84 -13.20 -8.43
C GLY A 120 -11.11 -14.02 -8.43
N ASN A 121 -11.23 -14.97 -9.36
CA ASN A 121 -12.39 -15.85 -9.43
C ASN A 121 -12.41 -16.83 -8.24
N GLU A 122 -13.27 -16.59 -7.26
CA GLU A 122 -13.39 -17.35 -6.01
C GLU A 122 -13.86 -18.81 -6.21
N GLY A 123 -14.57 -19.09 -7.30
CA GLY A 123 -14.99 -20.46 -7.65
C GLY A 123 -13.83 -21.38 -8.05
N ILE A 124 -12.58 -20.88 -8.08
CA ILE A 124 -11.40 -21.62 -8.50
C ILE A 124 -10.49 -21.87 -7.30
N THR A 125 -10.35 -23.12 -6.87
CA THR A 125 -9.50 -23.51 -5.73
C THR A 125 -8.00 -23.40 -6.00
N SER A 126 -7.56 -23.47 -7.26
CA SER A 126 -6.15 -23.34 -7.62
C SER A 126 -5.73 -21.87 -7.63
N PHE A 127 -4.78 -21.51 -6.76
CA PHE A 127 -4.25 -20.13 -6.66
C PHE A 127 -3.83 -19.54 -8.02
N PHE A 128 -3.03 -20.26 -8.81
CA PHE A 128 -2.55 -19.73 -10.09
C PHE A 128 -3.66 -19.57 -11.13
N GLU A 129 -4.61 -20.48 -11.20
CA GLU A 129 -5.74 -20.40 -12.13
C GLU A 129 -6.73 -19.30 -11.72
N ARG A 130 -6.93 -19.06 -10.43
CA ARG A 130 -7.74 -17.99 -9.86
C ARG A 130 -7.25 -16.62 -10.36
N TRP A 131 -5.97 -16.33 -10.13
CA TRP A 131 -5.36 -15.05 -10.53
C TRP A 131 -5.10 -14.90 -12.03
N LYS A 132 -4.99 -16.01 -12.75
CA LYS A 132 -4.89 -15.98 -14.23
C LYS A 132 -6.18 -15.53 -14.90
N LYS A 133 -7.31 -15.76 -14.25
CA LYS A 133 -8.65 -15.39 -14.73
C LYS A 133 -9.21 -14.17 -13.99
N ALA A 134 -8.38 -13.48 -13.20
CA ALA A 134 -8.81 -12.31 -12.48
C ALA A 134 -9.28 -11.21 -13.41
N GLU A 135 -10.37 -10.58 -13.05
CA GLU A 135 -10.86 -9.37 -13.69
C GLU A 135 -10.05 -8.16 -13.20
N ILE A 136 -9.78 -7.22 -14.09
CA ILE A 136 -9.00 -6.03 -13.75
C ILE A 136 -9.90 -4.81 -13.90
N HIS A 137 -10.11 -4.11 -12.79
CA HIS A 137 -10.84 -2.86 -12.75
C HIS A 137 -9.88 -1.71 -12.43
N VAL A 138 -10.20 -0.52 -12.93
CA VAL A 138 -9.43 0.70 -12.65
C VAL A 138 -10.36 1.76 -12.09
N ALA A 139 -9.98 2.31 -10.96
CA ALA A 139 -10.67 3.42 -10.32
C ALA A 139 -9.68 4.53 -9.98
N PHE A 140 -10.11 5.58 -9.32
CA PHE A 140 -9.25 6.65 -8.84
C PHE A 140 -9.54 6.89 -7.36
N GLY A 141 -8.50 6.93 -6.54
CA GLY A 141 -8.66 7.08 -5.10
C GLY A 141 -7.62 7.98 -4.47
N GLY A 142 -7.67 8.06 -3.16
CA GLY A 142 -6.76 8.90 -2.39
C GLY A 142 -6.56 8.39 -0.97
N HIS A 143 -5.57 9.02 -0.33
CA HIS A 143 -5.22 8.79 1.07
C HIS A 143 -4.95 10.13 1.75
N ALA A 144 -5.47 10.31 2.95
CA ALA A 144 -5.16 11.43 3.82
C ALA A 144 -4.77 10.92 5.20
N GLY A 145 -3.66 11.40 5.75
CA GLY A 145 -3.17 10.89 7.02
C GLY A 145 -2.22 11.85 7.74
N ILE A 146 -1.92 11.47 8.97
CA ILE A 146 -0.93 12.11 9.83
C ILE A 146 0.09 11.06 10.30
N GLY A 147 1.28 11.49 10.59
CA GLY A 147 2.30 10.56 11.06
C GLY A 147 3.48 11.25 11.71
N VAL A 148 4.44 10.43 12.09
CA VAL A 148 5.70 10.87 12.68
C VAL A 148 6.85 10.13 12.00
N LYS A 149 7.87 10.88 11.65
CA LYS A 149 9.13 10.36 11.13
C LYS A 149 10.19 10.45 12.21
N PHE A 150 10.84 9.34 12.51
CA PHE A 150 11.96 9.23 13.44
C PHE A 150 13.24 9.07 12.64
N LEU A 151 14.16 9.99 12.78
CA LEU A 151 15.49 9.89 12.20
C LEU A 151 16.33 8.94 13.04
N ARG A 152 16.73 7.80 12.46
CA ARG A 152 17.59 6.82 13.13
C ARG A 152 19.07 7.13 12.91
N SER A 153 19.40 7.62 11.72
CA SER A 153 20.76 8.00 11.34
C SER A 153 20.71 8.97 10.16
N ASN A 154 21.87 9.48 9.75
CA ASN A 154 21.96 10.34 8.57
C ASN A 154 21.60 9.65 7.24
N VAL A 155 21.37 8.34 7.26
CA VAL A 155 21.08 7.53 6.07
C VAL A 155 19.80 6.71 6.17
N SER A 156 19.08 6.75 7.30
CA SER A 156 17.84 5.99 7.49
C SER A 156 16.86 6.64 8.46
N SER A 157 15.58 6.42 8.23
CA SER A 157 14.50 6.83 9.13
C SER A 157 13.40 5.77 9.20
N ILE A 158 12.62 5.82 10.27
CA ILE A 158 11.40 5.05 10.42
C ILE A 158 10.25 6.05 10.49
N SER A 159 9.14 5.79 9.83
CA SER A 159 7.92 6.56 10.00
C SER A 159 6.73 5.67 10.32
N VAL A 160 5.84 6.23 11.11
CA VAL A 160 4.55 5.63 11.46
C VAL A 160 3.48 6.64 11.10
N SER A 161 2.47 6.22 10.38
CA SER A 161 1.34 7.08 10.02
C SER A 161 0.02 6.35 10.16
N ALA A 162 -1.01 7.15 10.42
CA ALA A 162 -2.39 6.74 10.46
C ALA A 162 -3.21 7.64 9.53
N GLY A 163 -4.18 7.09 8.81
CA GLY A 163 -4.96 7.87 7.87
C GLY A 163 -6.19 7.14 7.37
N LEU A 164 -6.84 7.75 6.40
CA LEU A 164 -8.02 7.24 5.74
C LEU A 164 -7.73 7.03 4.26
N ASP A 165 -8.01 5.84 3.78
CA ASP A 165 -8.09 5.54 2.36
C ASP A 165 -9.50 5.82 1.84
N ILE A 166 -9.60 6.43 0.67
CA ILE A 166 -10.83 6.74 -0.03
C ILE A 166 -10.73 6.06 -1.39
N PHE A 167 -11.37 4.91 -1.52
CA PHE A 167 -11.33 4.04 -2.69
C PHE A 167 -12.74 3.83 -3.25
N PRO A 168 -13.29 4.82 -3.97
CA PRO A 168 -14.56 4.66 -4.67
C PRO A 168 -14.36 3.73 -5.87
N MET A 169 -15.33 2.83 -6.10
CA MET A 169 -15.30 1.90 -7.21
C MET A 169 -16.18 2.41 -8.36
N ASN A 170 -15.80 2.06 -9.59
CA ASN A 170 -16.62 2.35 -10.79
C ASN A 170 -17.64 1.24 -11.02
N GLY A 171 -18.49 0.99 -10.02
CA GLY A 171 -19.44 -0.12 -9.99
C GLY A 171 -19.35 -0.87 -8.68
N THR A 172 -20.00 -2.02 -8.59
CA THR A 172 -19.88 -2.94 -7.46
C THR A 172 -18.84 -4.01 -7.78
N ILE A 173 -17.89 -4.22 -6.87
CA ILE A 173 -16.90 -5.29 -6.90
C ILE A 173 -17.08 -6.02 -5.57
N ASP A 174 -17.32 -7.33 -5.59
CA ASP A 174 -17.67 -8.12 -4.40
C ASP A 174 -18.77 -7.47 -3.57
N ASP A 175 -19.86 -7.07 -4.22
CA ASP A 175 -21.03 -6.40 -3.64
C ASP A 175 -20.74 -5.06 -2.94
N GLN A 176 -19.52 -4.52 -3.06
CA GLN A 176 -19.14 -3.23 -2.48
C GLN A 176 -18.89 -2.17 -3.55
N SER A 177 -19.43 -0.99 -3.34
CA SER A 177 -19.21 0.19 -4.20
C SER A 177 -18.04 1.06 -3.75
N GLN A 178 -17.46 0.79 -2.60
CA GLN A 178 -16.34 1.54 -2.04
C GLN A 178 -15.57 0.71 -1.01
N TYR A 179 -14.26 0.89 -0.98
CA TYR A 179 -13.35 0.30 0.01
C TYR A 179 -12.66 1.40 0.82
N ASN A 180 -13.47 2.30 1.38
CA ASN A 180 -12.97 3.38 2.24
C ASN A 180 -12.65 2.83 3.62
N GLY A 181 -11.51 3.20 4.19
CA GLY A 181 -11.17 2.67 5.50
C GLY A 181 -9.99 3.35 6.16
N PHE A 182 -9.81 3.00 7.42
CA PHE A 182 -8.66 3.41 8.21
C PHE A 182 -7.43 2.59 7.81
N LEU A 183 -6.27 3.25 7.81
CA LEU A 183 -4.98 2.65 7.51
C LEU A 183 -3.94 3.06 8.54
N LEU A 184 -3.18 2.09 9.04
CA LEU A 184 -1.91 2.28 9.73
C LEU A 184 -0.79 1.84 8.81
N GLN A 185 0.26 2.66 8.70
CA GLN A 185 1.42 2.38 7.86
C GLN A 185 2.71 2.57 8.64
N PHE A 186 3.60 1.59 8.53
CA PHE A 186 4.95 1.61 9.07
C PHE A 186 5.91 1.58 7.90
N GLU A 187 6.82 2.56 7.82
CA GLU A 187 7.76 2.69 6.72
C GLU A 187 9.19 2.74 7.26
N PHE A 188 10.08 2.05 6.58
CA PHE A 188 11.53 2.18 6.73
C PHE A 188 12.09 2.84 5.47
N SER A 189 12.75 3.97 5.66
CA SER A 189 13.34 4.76 4.57
C SER A 189 14.86 4.71 4.65
N TRP A 190 15.50 4.71 3.48
CA TRP A 190 16.96 4.80 3.36
C TRP A 190 17.34 5.69 2.18
N TRP A 191 18.52 6.30 2.30
CA TRP A 191 19.15 7.06 1.22
C TRP A 191 20.65 6.77 1.21
N LYS A 192 21.22 6.85 0.02
CA LYS A 192 22.65 6.64 -0.23
C LYS A 192 23.36 7.95 -0.47
#